data_9bcfb9bee62ad593fe3c4ff6a357abf9
#
_entry.id   9bcfb9bee62ad593fe3c4ff6a357abf9
#
_cell.length_a   1.000
_cell.length_b   1.000
_cell.length_c   1.000
_cell.angle_alpha   90.00
_cell.angle_beta   90.00
_cell.angle_gamma   90.00
#
_symmetry.space_group_name_H-M   'P 1'
#
loop_
_entity.id
_entity.type
_entity.pdbx_description
1 polymer ?
#
loop_
_entity_poly.entity_id
_entity_poly.type
_entity_poly.pdbx_seq_one_letter_code
_entity_poly.pdbx_strand_id
1 'polypeptide(L)'
;MCIRDRVSVFVTGYLTLAVIGPIFTTLEDGIINGVQALIQLPYGIGSFVMGGLYAITVVAGIHHMYTLIDVGQLAKFGYTYWLPLASAANVAQGGAALAVALKSKNAKVKSMALPSALSACMGITEPAIFGVNLGFADVAPLIFVLAPGAFLVLGYLMVLFNKLAKK
;
A
#
# COMPACT_ATOMS: atom_id res chain seq x y z
N MET A 1 23.20 -9.45 32.20
CA MET A 1 21.98 -10.11 31.72
C MET A 1 21.68 -11.28 32.66
N CYS A 2 20.61 -11.19 33.45
CA CYS A 2 20.25 -12.19 34.45
C CYS A 2 19.80 -13.50 33.80
N ILE A 3 19.99 -14.63 34.50
CA ILE A 3 19.52 -15.96 34.06
C ILE A 3 18.01 -15.91 33.78
N ARG A 4 17.25 -15.19 34.59
CA ARG A 4 15.82 -14.95 34.45
C ARG A 4 15.46 -14.34 33.07
N ASP A 5 16.25 -13.37 32.62
CA ASP A 5 16.00 -12.71 31.32
C ASP A 5 16.21 -13.66 30.15
N ARG A 6 17.23 -14.52 30.22
CA ARG A 6 17.49 -15.54 29.20
C ARG A 6 16.39 -16.58 29.12
N VAL A 7 15.92 -17.04 30.28
CA VAL A 7 14.80 -18.01 30.35
C VAL A 7 13.52 -17.38 29.83
N SER A 8 13.23 -16.12 30.18
CA SER A 8 12.04 -15.40 29.68
C SER A 8 12.08 -15.24 28.16
N VAL A 9 13.22 -14.85 27.60
CA VAL A 9 13.38 -14.71 26.12
C VAL A 9 13.21 -16.06 25.43
N PHE A 10 13.77 -17.12 25.99
CA PHE A 10 13.66 -18.45 25.40
C PHE A 10 12.22 -18.97 25.44
N VAL A 11 11.55 -18.85 26.60
CA VAL A 11 10.16 -19.31 26.76
C VAL A 11 9.20 -18.49 25.88
N THR A 12 9.32 -17.15 25.88
CA THR A 12 8.48 -16.32 25.03
C THR A 12 8.76 -16.55 23.54
N GLY A 13 10.02 -16.71 23.15
CA GLY A 13 10.39 -17.04 21.77
C GLY A 13 9.81 -18.39 21.32
N TYR A 14 9.92 -19.41 22.17
CA TYR A 14 9.36 -20.72 21.88
C TYR A 14 7.83 -20.70 21.78
N LEU A 15 7.13 -20.03 22.71
CA LEU A 15 5.69 -19.87 22.65
C LEU A 15 5.24 -19.10 21.40
N THR A 16 5.97 -18.06 21.06
CA THR A 16 5.68 -17.29 19.84
C THR A 16 5.81 -18.17 18.59
N LEU A 17 6.87 -18.95 18.47
CA LEU A 17 7.09 -19.81 17.30
C LEU A 17 6.16 -21.02 17.26
N ALA A 18 5.90 -21.65 18.41
CA ALA A 18 5.14 -22.91 18.46
C ALA A 18 3.62 -22.72 18.48
N VAL A 19 3.13 -21.62 19.04
CA VAL A 19 1.68 -21.38 19.22
C VAL A 19 1.20 -20.20 18.37
N ILE A 20 1.84 -19.05 18.51
CA ILE A 20 1.40 -17.82 17.86
C ILE A 20 1.73 -17.88 16.34
N GLY A 21 2.91 -18.39 15.99
CA GLY A 21 3.36 -18.49 14.59
C GLY A 21 2.36 -19.22 13.69
N PRO A 22 1.96 -20.46 13.98
CA PRO A 22 1.02 -21.20 13.13
C PRO A 22 -0.35 -20.53 12.99
N ILE A 23 -0.82 -19.81 14.01
CA ILE A 23 -2.09 -19.07 13.95
C ILE A 23 -1.95 -17.89 12.98
N PHE A 24 -0.86 -17.13 13.10
CA PHE A 24 -0.62 -15.97 12.22
C PHE A 24 -0.34 -16.39 10.78
N THR A 25 0.40 -17.47 10.53
CA THR A 25 0.63 -17.97 9.17
C THR A 25 -0.66 -18.45 8.50
N THR A 26 -1.58 -19.07 9.25
CA THR A 26 -2.89 -19.48 8.71
C THR A 26 -3.76 -18.26 8.36
N LEU A 27 -3.73 -17.22 9.20
CA LEU A 27 -4.40 -15.95 8.96
C LEU A 27 -3.80 -15.22 7.74
N GLU A 28 -2.48 -15.17 7.65
CA GLU A 28 -1.74 -14.58 6.53
C GLU A 28 -2.08 -15.28 5.21
N ASP A 29 -2.08 -16.60 5.17
CA ASP A 29 -2.48 -17.38 3.99
C ASP A 29 -3.92 -17.09 3.57
N GLY A 30 -4.82 -16.95 4.52
CA GLY A 30 -6.22 -16.56 4.25
C GLY A 30 -6.32 -15.17 3.62
N ILE A 31 -5.58 -14.20 4.16
CA ILE A 31 -5.54 -12.82 3.63
C ILE A 31 -4.92 -12.80 2.23
N ILE A 32 -3.79 -13.47 2.03
CA ILE A 32 -3.10 -13.53 0.73
C ILE A 32 -4.01 -14.13 -0.34
N ASN A 33 -4.67 -15.24 -0.04
CA ASN A 33 -5.60 -15.88 -0.97
C ASN A 33 -6.82 -14.98 -1.25
N GLY A 34 -7.35 -14.31 -0.23
CA GLY A 34 -8.45 -13.35 -0.38
C GLY A 34 -8.10 -12.16 -1.27
N VAL A 35 -6.93 -11.56 -1.04
CA VAL A 35 -6.41 -10.45 -1.86
C VAL A 35 -6.20 -10.90 -3.31
N GLN A 36 -5.65 -12.09 -3.51
CA GLN A 36 -5.44 -12.64 -4.84
C GLN A 36 -6.77 -12.90 -5.57
N ALA A 37 -7.75 -13.46 -4.89
CA ALA A 37 -9.08 -13.68 -5.46
C ALA A 37 -9.76 -12.35 -5.86
N LEU A 38 -9.60 -11.30 -5.02
CA LEU A 38 -10.10 -9.95 -5.33
C LEU A 38 -9.40 -9.35 -6.56
N ILE A 39 -8.07 -9.44 -6.64
CA ILE A 39 -7.30 -8.86 -7.77
C ILE A 39 -7.64 -9.58 -9.09
N GLN A 40 -7.99 -10.87 -9.03
CA GLN A 40 -8.36 -11.67 -10.21
C GLN A 40 -9.79 -11.40 -10.71
N LEU A 41 -10.59 -10.58 -10.02
CA LEU A 41 -11.91 -10.20 -10.51
C LEU A 41 -11.82 -9.54 -11.90
N PRO A 42 -12.75 -9.89 -12.81
CA PRO A 42 -12.76 -9.34 -14.16
C PRO A 42 -12.92 -7.82 -14.16
N TYR A 43 -12.42 -7.18 -15.21
CA TYR A 43 -12.50 -5.73 -15.43
C TYR A 43 -11.76 -4.84 -14.43
N GLY A 44 -10.88 -5.39 -13.57
CA GLY A 44 -10.10 -4.61 -12.61
C GLY A 44 -10.91 -4.10 -11.40
N ILE A 45 -12.13 -4.61 -11.20
CA ILE A 45 -13.00 -4.21 -10.07
C ILE A 45 -12.31 -4.48 -8.73
N GLY A 46 -11.65 -5.62 -8.60
CA GLY A 46 -10.92 -5.96 -7.38
C GLY A 46 -9.77 -5.01 -7.10
N SER A 47 -9.01 -4.65 -8.14
CA SER A 47 -7.93 -3.67 -8.02
C SER A 47 -8.46 -2.28 -7.64
N PHE A 48 -9.63 -1.88 -8.15
CA PHE A 48 -10.29 -0.63 -7.78
C PHE A 48 -10.69 -0.61 -6.30
N VAL A 49 -11.33 -1.68 -5.81
CA VAL A 49 -11.74 -1.81 -4.40
C VAL A 49 -10.52 -1.81 -3.49
N MET A 50 -9.49 -2.60 -3.83
CA MET A 50 -8.24 -2.65 -3.06
C MET A 50 -7.54 -1.29 -3.02
N GLY A 51 -7.52 -0.55 -4.14
CA GLY A 51 -6.94 0.79 -4.19
C GLY A 51 -7.66 1.81 -3.31
N GLY A 52 -8.99 1.75 -3.28
CA GLY A 52 -9.78 2.59 -2.38
C GLY A 52 -9.55 2.27 -0.91
N LEU A 53 -9.54 0.99 -0.56
CA LEU A 53 -9.23 0.54 0.80
C LEU A 53 -7.79 0.88 1.20
N TYR A 54 -6.84 0.75 0.29
CA TYR A 54 -5.43 1.08 0.56
C TYR A 54 -5.26 2.54 1.00
N ALA A 55 -5.88 3.48 0.32
CA ALA A 55 -5.80 4.89 0.70
C ALA A 55 -6.30 5.15 2.14
N ILE A 56 -7.37 4.46 2.55
CA ILE A 56 -7.90 4.55 3.93
C ILE A 56 -6.91 3.94 4.93
N THR A 57 -6.33 2.79 4.62
CA THR A 57 -5.37 2.12 5.51
C THR A 57 -4.05 2.88 5.65
N VAL A 58 -3.64 3.62 4.61
CA VAL A 58 -2.48 4.51 4.70
C VAL A 58 -2.75 5.65 5.68
N VAL A 59 -3.93 6.28 5.60
CA VAL A 59 -4.32 7.33 6.57
C VAL A 59 -4.43 6.78 8.00
N ALA A 60 -4.91 5.53 8.15
CA ALA A 60 -4.97 4.85 9.45
C ALA A 60 -3.60 4.37 9.96
N GLY A 61 -2.52 4.45 9.16
CA GLY A 61 -1.17 4.05 9.54
C GLY A 61 -0.91 2.53 9.51
N ILE A 62 -1.86 1.72 9.09
CA ILE A 62 -1.73 0.25 9.08
C ILE A 62 -1.16 -0.31 7.76
N HIS A 63 -0.81 0.56 6.82
CA HIS A 63 -0.31 0.18 5.49
C HIS A 63 1.01 -0.63 5.53
N HIS A 64 1.82 -0.50 6.58
CA HIS A 64 3.03 -1.30 6.74
C HIS A 64 2.75 -2.81 6.85
N MET A 65 1.54 -3.21 7.27
CA MET A 65 1.13 -4.62 7.29
C MET A 65 1.10 -5.26 5.90
N TYR A 66 0.95 -4.46 4.85
CA TYR A 66 0.97 -4.97 3.47
C TYR A 66 2.33 -5.50 3.00
N THR A 67 3.43 -5.12 3.68
CA THR A 67 4.75 -5.72 3.42
C THR A 67 4.74 -7.22 3.67
N LEU A 68 3.96 -7.70 4.65
CA LEU A 68 3.79 -9.13 4.90
C LEU A 68 3.10 -9.82 3.72
N ILE A 69 2.10 -9.15 3.12
CA ILE A 69 1.41 -9.66 1.92
C ILE A 69 2.38 -9.76 0.74
N ASP A 70 3.25 -8.75 0.54
CA ASP A 70 4.26 -8.79 -0.52
C ASP A 70 5.24 -9.95 -0.35
N VAL A 71 5.78 -10.10 0.87
CA VAL A 71 6.71 -11.20 1.19
C VAL A 71 6.03 -12.55 1.04
N GLY A 72 4.80 -12.69 1.52
CA GLY A 72 4.00 -13.91 1.40
C GLY A 72 3.69 -14.27 -0.05
N GLN A 73 3.30 -13.27 -0.88
CA GLN A 73 3.06 -13.48 -2.31
C GLN A 73 4.34 -13.91 -3.04
N LEU A 74 5.47 -13.25 -2.72
CA LEU A 74 6.76 -13.59 -3.33
C LEU A 74 7.20 -15.01 -2.96
N ALA A 75 7.04 -15.40 -1.69
CA ALA A 75 7.38 -16.74 -1.21
C ALA A 75 6.48 -17.83 -1.83
N LYS A 76 5.18 -17.55 -2.00
CA LYS A 76 4.17 -18.53 -2.46
C LYS A 76 4.08 -18.63 -3.98
N PHE A 77 4.18 -17.50 -4.68
CA PHE A 77 3.93 -17.42 -6.13
C PHE A 77 5.17 -17.03 -6.95
N GLY A 78 6.26 -16.60 -6.30
CA GLY A 78 7.47 -16.12 -6.98
C GLY A 78 7.35 -14.70 -7.57
N TYR A 79 6.20 -14.04 -7.40
CA TYR A 79 5.94 -12.67 -7.84
C TYR A 79 4.90 -12.01 -6.95
N THR A 80 4.88 -10.68 -6.92
CA THR A 80 3.90 -9.90 -6.17
C THR A 80 2.98 -9.12 -7.11
N TYR A 81 1.68 -9.14 -6.82
CA TYR A 81 0.69 -8.28 -7.48
C TYR A 81 0.47 -6.98 -6.72
N TRP A 82 0.80 -6.96 -5.43
CA TRP A 82 0.52 -5.84 -4.56
C TRP A 82 1.41 -4.65 -4.83
N LEU A 83 2.72 -4.87 -4.99
CA LEU A 83 3.70 -3.81 -5.13
C LEU A 83 3.44 -2.86 -6.31
N PRO A 84 3.12 -3.34 -7.53
CA PRO A 84 2.74 -2.46 -8.64
C PRO A 84 1.50 -1.63 -8.36
N LEU A 85 0.50 -2.21 -7.67
CA LEU A 85 -0.72 -1.51 -7.29
C LEU A 85 -0.42 -0.39 -6.28
N ALA A 86 0.33 -0.69 -5.22
CA ALA A 86 0.75 0.29 -4.22
C ALA A 86 1.55 1.44 -4.87
N SER A 87 2.44 1.13 -5.81
CA SER A 87 3.22 2.13 -6.54
C SER A 87 2.34 3.11 -7.32
N ALA A 88 1.26 2.62 -7.93
CA ALA A 88 0.30 3.49 -8.62
C ALA A 88 -0.41 4.45 -7.67
N ALA A 89 -0.79 3.98 -6.48
CA ALA A 89 -1.39 4.84 -5.46
C ALA A 89 -0.40 5.90 -4.97
N ASN A 90 0.87 5.54 -4.80
CA ASN A 90 1.91 6.47 -4.39
C ASN A 90 2.11 7.60 -5.42
N VAL A 91 2.17 7.25 -6.71
CA VAL A 91 2.28 8.24 -7.80
C VAL A 91 1.04 9.13 -7.87
N ALA A 92 -0.17 8.58 -7.68
CA ALA A 92 -1.40 9.36 -7.64
C ALA A 92 -1.41 10.38 -6.50
N GLN A 93 -0.93 9.98 -5.31
CA GLN A 93 -0.79 10.89 -4.16
C GLN A 93 0.28 11.96 -4.41
N GLY A 94 1.39 11.59 -5.05
CA GLY A 94 2.41 12.53 -5.49
C GLY A 94 1.86 13.55 -6.50
N GLY A 95 1.06 13.11 -7.45
CA GLY A 95 0.36 13.97 -8.41
C GLY A 95 -0.58 14.97 -7.74
N ALA A 96 -1.31 14.54 -6.71
CA ALA A 96 -2.18 15.42 -5.93
C ALA A 96 -1.35 16.51 -5.19
N ALA A 97 -0.27 16.12 -4.53
CA ALA A 97 0.63 17.07 -3.86
C ALA A 97 1.30 18.03 -4.85
N LEU A 98 1.66 17.55 -6.05
CA LEU A 98 2.20 18.39 -7.12
C LEU A 98 1.17 19.43 -7.60
N ALA A 99 -0.09 19.04 -7.74
CA ALA A 99 -1.16 19.95 -8.11
C ALA A 99 -1.32 21.10 -7.08
N VAL A 100 -1.22 20.78 -5.79
CA VAL A 100 -1.19 21.78 -4.71
C VAL A 100 0.03 22.70 -4.85
N ALA A 101 1.22 22.13 -5.12
CA ALA A 101 2.44 22.91 -5.32
C ALA A 101 2.33 23.91 -6.47
N LEU A 102 1.72 23.51 -7.58
CA LEU A 102 1.55 24.35 -8.76
C LEU A 102 0.47 25.43 -8.57
N LYS A 103 -0.64 25.08 -7.94
CA LYS A 103 -1.82 25.95 -7.79
C LYS A 103 -1.73 26.89 -6.59
N SER A 104 -0.99 26.56 -5.57
CA SER A 104 -0.87 27.37 -4.34
C SER A 104 -0.13 28.69 -4.62
N LYS A 105 -0.70 29.79 -4.11
CA LYS A 105 -0.06 31.11 -4.11
C LYS A 105 0.84 31.32 -2.88
N ASN A 106 0.72 30.46 -1.86
CA ASN A 106 1.47 30.56 -0.62
C ASN A 106 2.84 29.89 -0.78
N ALA A 107 3.91 30.66 -0.67
CA ALA A 107 5.28 30.18 -0.82
C ALA A 107 5.64 29.07 0.17
N LYS A 108 5.14 29.16 1.42
CA LYS A 108 5.36 28.13 2.46
C LYS A 108 4.73 26.79 2.09
N VAL A 109 3.51 26.81 1.55
CA VAL A 109 2.82 25.61 1.07
C VAL A 109 3.57 25.01 -0.11
N LYS A 110 3.98 25.85 -1.06
CA LYS A 110 4.70 25.41 -2.26
C LYS A 110 6.05 24.77 -1.93
N SER A 111 6.80 25.32 -0.97
CA SER A 111 8.09 24.78 -0.54
C SER A 111 7.95 23.42 0.18
N MET A 112 6.81 23.13 0.75
CA MET A 112 6.50 21.86 1.40
C MET A 112 5.94 20.83 0.39
N ALA A 113 5.05 21.27 -0.48
CA ALA A 113 4.31 20.38 -1.38
C ALA A 113 5.20 19.77 -2.49
N LEU A 114 6.17 20.52 -3.00
CA LEU A 114 7.05 20.03 -4.07
C LEU A 114 7.96 18.88 -3.64
N PRO A 115 8.71 18.98 -2.52
CA PRO A 115 9.48 17.84 -2.00
C PRO A 115 8.61 16.65 -1.61
N SER A 116 7.41 16.92 -1.04
CA SER A 116 6.46 15.87 -0.67
C SER A 116 5.93 15.11 -1.88
N ALA A 117 5.68 15.79 -3.00
CA ALA A 117 5.29 15.15 -4.26
C ALA A 117 6.38 14.22 -4.80
N LEU A 118 7.63 14.69 -4.79
CA LEU A 118 8.79 13.88 -5.19
C LEU A 118 8.96 12.66 -4.28
N SER A 119 8.86 12.86 -2.96
CA SER A 119 8.93 11.78 -1.98
C SER A 119 7.88 10.70 -2.24
N ALA A 120 6.63 11.08 -2.53
CA ALA A 120 5.56 10.15 -2.84
C ALA A 120 5.83 9.36 -4.12
N CYS A 121 6.38 9.99 -5.16
CA CYS A 121 6.79 9.30 -6.39
C CYS A 121 7.93 8.28 -6.14
N MET A 122 8.74 8.49 -5.09
CA MET A 122 9.78 7.56 -4.66
C MET A 122 9.27 6.47 -3.71
N GLY A 123 7.97 6.44 -3.39
CA GLY A 123 7.33 5.44 -2.55
C GLY A 123 7.12 5.86 -1.09
N ILE A 124 7.55 7.05 -0.68
CA ILE A 124 7.38 7.59 0.68
C ILE A 124 6.25 8.62 0.65
N THR A 125 5.04 8.19 1.00
CA THR A 125 3.81 8.96 0.82
C THR A 125 3.39 9.79 2.04
N GLU A 126 3.94 9.51 3.21
CA GLU A 126 3.59 10.17 4.47
C GLU A 126 3.71 11.71 4.41
N PRO A 127 4.79 12.28 3.87
CA PRO A 127 4.90 13.74 3.75
C PRO A 127 3.84 14.33 2.82
N ALA A 128 3.47 13.62 1.76
CA ALA A 128 2.44 14.07 0.84
C ALA A 128 1.04 13.98 1.46
N ILE A 129 0.73 12.89 2.16
CA ILE A 129 -0.58 12.68 2.78
C ILE A 129 -0.78 13.63 3.95
N PHE A 130 0.08 13.53 4.95
CA PHE A 130 -0.10 14.25 6.22
C PHE A 130 0.37 15.70 6.15
N GLY A 131 1.40 15.98 5.34
CA GLY A 131 1.94 17.33 5.22
C GLY A 131 1.18 18.23 4.24
N VAL A 132 0.55 17.65 3.23
CA VAL A 132 -0.07 18.43 2.14
C VAL A 132 -1.53 18.02 1.92
N ASN A 133 -1.78 16.79 1.53
CA ASN A 133 -3.07 16.39 0.97
C ASN A 133 -4.22 16.45 1.98
N LEU A 134 -4.00 16.02 3.23
CA LEU A 134 -5.01 16.11 4.30
C LEU A 134 -5.22 17.53 4.81
N GLY A 135 -4.24 18.42 4.65
CA GLY A 135 -4.36 19.83 5.03
C GLY A 135 -5.20 20.67 4.07
N PHE A 136 -5.50 20.15 2.88
CA PHE A 136 -6.28 20.85 1.86
C PHE A 136 -7.57 20.08 1.56
N ALA A 137 -8.68 20.55 2.10
CA ALA A 137 -9.99 19.90 1.97
C ALA A 137 -10.42 19.70 0.51
N ASP A 138 -9.98 20.57 -0.40
CA ASP A 138 -10.27 20.47 -1.84
C ASP A 138 -9.48 19.37 -2.55
N VAL A 139 -8.38 18.90 -1.96
CA VAL A 139 -7.49 17.89 -2.55
C VAL A 139 -7.72 16.50 -1.93
N ALA A 140 -8.16 16.45 -0.68
CA ALA A 140 -8.43 15.18 0.01
C ALA A 140 -9.39 14.27 -0.77
N PRO A 141 -10.53 14.75 -1.34
CA PRO A 141 -11.40 13.92 -2.17
C PRO A 141 -10.70 13.40 -3.44
N LEU A 142 -9.79 14.19 -4.02
CA LEU A 142 -9.07 13.80 -5.23
C LEU A 142 -8.20 12.56 -5.00
N ILE A 143 -7.61 12.42 -3.82
CA ILE A 143 -6.78 11.25 -3.47
C ILE A 143 -7.62 9.98 -3.46
N PHE A 144 -8.82 10.05 -2.87
CA PHE A 144 -9.73 8.91 -2.80
C PHE A 144 -10.33 8.55 -4.17
N VAL A 145 -10.31 9.46 -5.14
CA VAL A 145 -10.79 9.21 -6.51
C VAL A 145 -9.63 8.82 -7.43
N LEU A 146 -8.50 9.50 -7.37
CA LEU A 146 -7.36 9.26 -8.28
C LEU A 146 -6.62 7.96 -7.94
N ALA A 147 -6.44 7.61 -6.66
CA ALA A 147 -5.80 6.38 -6.28
C ALA A 147 -6.57 5.15 -6.81
N PRO A 148 -7.89 5.00 -6.55
CA PRO A 148 -8.68 3.92 -7.16
C PRO A 148 -8.66 3.93 -8.69
N GLY A 149 -8.71 5.11 -9.32
CA GLY A 149 -8.64 5.24 -10.77
C GLY A 149 -7.33 4.71 -11.36
N ALA A 150 -6.20 5.05 -10.73
CA ALA A 150 -4.89 4.52 -11.12
C ALA A 150 -4.81 3.00 -10.95
N PHE A 151 -5.38 2.44 -9.87
CA PHE A 151 -5.47 1.00 -9.66
C PHE A 151 -6.32 0.32 -10.72
N LEU A 152 -7.42 0.94 -11.16
CA LEU A 152 -8.29 0.39 -12.20
C LEU A 152 -7.54 0.29 -13.53
N VAL A 153 -6.84 1.34 -13.93
CA VAL A 153 -6.05 1.35 -15.18
C VAL A 153 -4.93 0.30 -15.13
N LEU A 154 -4.19 0.22 -14.02
CA LEU A 154 -3.13 -0.77 -13.87
C LEU A 154 -3.67 -2.20 -13.82
N GLY A 155 -4.76 -2.44 -13.11
CA GLY A 155 -5.43 -3.74 -13.06
C GLY A 155 -5.86 -4.17 -14.47
N TYR A 156 -6.43 -3.26 -15.27
CA TYR A 156 -6.80 -3.53 -16.65
C TYR A 156 -5.59 -3.84 -17.54
N LEU A 157 -4.51 -3.05 -17.41
CA LEU A 157 -3.26 -3.29 -18.14
C LEU A 157 -2.63 -4.65 -17.77
N MET A 158 -2.62 -5.02 -16.49
CA MET A 158 -2.12 -6.34 -16.06
C MET A 158 -2.91 -7.50 -16.67
N VAL A 159 -4.24 -7.39 -16.71
CA VAL A 159 -5.10 -8.39 -17.36
C VAL A 159 -4.82 -8.47 -18.85
N LEU A 160 -4.61 -7.32 -19.50
CA LEU A 160 -4.29 -7.25 -20.92
C LEU A 160 -2.92 -7.90 -21.23
N PHE A 161 -1.89 -7.57 -20.46
CA PHE A 161 -0.55 -8.18 -20.59
C PHE A 161 -0.56 -9.68 -20.36
N ASN A 162 -1.29 -10.17 -19.35
CA ASN A 162 -1.41 -11.59 -19.08
C ASN A 162 -2.15 -12.34 -20.21
N LYS A 163 -3.10 -11.69 -20.87
CA LYS A 163 -3.80 -12.23 -22.05
C LYS A 163 -2.91 -12.27 -23.29
N LEU A 164 -2.01 -11.29 -23.44
CA LEU A 164 -1.03 -11.24 -24.53
C LEU A 164 0.12 -12.24 -24.34
N ALA A 165 0.56 -12.43 -23.11
CA ALA A 165 1.64 -13.38 -22.77
C ALA A 165 1.23 -14.85 -22.85
N LYS A 166 -0.10 -15.14 -22.85
CA LYS A 166 -0.64 -16.50 -23.02
C LYS A 166 -0.95 -16.87 -24.48
N LYS A 167 -0.70 -15.97 -25.42
CA LYS A 167 -0.72 -16.22 -26.86
C LYS A 167 0.67 -16.47 -27.38
#